data_66f9518506bbe4995b5e44327d0513d1
#
_entry.id   66f9518506bbe4995b5e44327d0513d1
#
_cell.length_a   1.000
_cell.length_b   1.000
_cell.length_c   1.000
_cell.angle_alpha   90.00
_cell.angle_beta   90.00
_cell.angle_gamma   90.00
#
_symmetry.space_group_name_H-M   'P 1'
#
loop_
_entity.id
_entity.type
_entity.pdbx_description
1 polymer ?
#
loop_
_entity_poly.entity_id
_entity_poly.type
_entity_poly.pdbx_seq_one_letter_code
_entity_poly.pdbx_strand_id
1 'polypeptide(L)'
;MRRGVLIVGMIAVLAGVTALCALGRAWADAPAPVDYTKILPADLIKNTPKGKLVNPYKDTQADIVAEGGKFLLSYSCSGCHGGGGGGGMCPPLTNDIWVYGGDDDTLFRLVTLGSDELQKQGYTRIGRENVVGPMPPFGTIIKNADDLWKILAFVRSKYSGDPAYKFGAPPDND
;
A
#
# COMPACT_ATOMS: atom_id res chain seq x y z
N MET A 1 67.53 -19.17 46.45
CA MET A 1 66.26 -19.91 46.52
C MET A 1 65.17 -18.97 47.00
N ARG A 2 64.36 -18.41 46.17
CA ARG A 2 63.06 -17.75 46.52
C ARG A 2 62.04 -18.00 45.39
N ARG A 3 61.06 -18.73 45.74
CA ARG A 3 59.93 -19.08 44.88
C ARG A 3 58.98 -17.87 44.71
N GLY A 4 58.79 -17.35 43.51
CA GLY A 4 57.76 -16.42 43.14
C GLY A 4 56.54 -17.19 42.71
N VAL A 5 55.47 -16.99 43.43
CA VAL A 5 54.12 -17.51 43.03
C VAL A 5 53.48 -16.49 42.11
N LEU A 6 53.16 -16.90 40.91
CA LEU A 6 52.29 -16.17 39.98
C LEU A 6 50.85 -16.34 40.43
N ILE A 7 50.21 -15.22 40.70
CA ILE A 7 48.74 -15.13 40.75
C ILE A 7 48.30 -14.49 39.45
N VAL A 8 47.91 -15.30 38.48
CA VAL A 8 47.21 -14.86 37.26
C VAL A 8 45.86 -15.61 37.25
N GLY A 9 44.85 -14.88 37.19
CA GLY A 9 43.55 -15.47 36.83
C GLY A 9 42.43 -15.09 37.80
N MET A 10 41.57 -14.26 37.33
CA MET A 10 40.08 -14.20 37.49
C MET A 10 39.57 -12.76 37.36
N ILE A 11 39.64 -12.20 36.19
CA ILE A 11 38.78 -11.07 35.82
C ILE A 11 38.48 -11.20 34.30
N ALA A 12 37.56 -12.03 33.91
CA ALA A 12 37.04 -12.02 32.53
C ALA A 12 35.71 -12.81 32.34
N VAL A 13 34.77 -12.77 33.26
CA VAL A 13 33.46 -13.47 33.07
C VAL A 13 32.24 -12.57 33.31
N LEU A 14 32.41 -11.29 33.60
CA LEU A 14 31.23 -10.42 33.92
C LEU A 14 30.82 -9.48 32.78
N ALA A 15 31.44 -9.47 31.62
CA ALA A 15 31.07 -8.58 30.50
C ALA A 15 30.10 -9.20 29.46
N GLY A 16 29.80 -10.49 29.56
CA GLY A 16 29.02 -11.21 28.54
C GLY A 16 27.50 -11.23 28.77
N VAL A 17 27.01 -10.91 29.96
CA VAL A 17 25.59 -11.09 30.31
C VAL A 17 24.76 -9.83 30.07
N THR A 18 25.37 -8.66 30.02
CA THR A 18 24.64 -7.39 29.82
C THR A 18 24.29 -7.09 28.35
N ALA A 19 24.99 -7.67 27.39
CA ALA A 19 24.73 -7.45 25.97
C ALA A 19 23.51 -8.21 25.43
N LEU A 20 23.15 -9.34 26.05
CA LEU A 20 21.99 -10.12 25.60
C LEU A 20 20.63 -9.50 26.00
N CYS A 21 20.59 -8.69 27.07
CA CYS A 21 19.36 -8.01 27.50
C CYS A 21 18.99 -6.79 26.64
N ALA A 22 19.92 -6.20 25.90
CA ALA A 22 19.66 -5.04 25.04
C ALA A 22 18.99 -5.41 23.71
N LEU A 23 19.23 -6.62 23.21
CA LEU A 23 18.61 -7.08 21.94
C LEU A 23 17.15 -7.50 22.11
N GLY A 24 16.72 -7.88 23.31
CA GLY A 24 15.33 -8.27 23.59
C GLY A 24 14.35 -7.09 23.69
N ARG A 25 14.83 -5.87 23.94
CA ARG A 25 13.95 -4.68 24.08
C ARG A 25 13.57 -4.03 22.76
N ALA A 26 14.36 -4.19 21.71
CA ALA A 26 14.09 -3.58 20.39
C ALA A 26 12.87 -4.19 19.68
N TRP A 27 12.39 -5.34 20.10
CA TRP A 27 11.22 -6.01 19.49
C TRP A 27 9.91 -5.71 20.23
N ALA A 28 9.98 -5.13 21.42
CA ALA A 28 8.79 -4.82 22.23
C ALA A 28 8.11 -3.49 21.85
N ASP A 29 8.81 -2.61 21.10
CA ASP A 29 8.34 -1.27 20.75
C ASP A 29 7.86 -1.17 19.28
N ALA A 30 7.74 -2.28 18.55
CA ALA A 30 7.12 -2.25 17.23
C ALA A 30 5.64 -1.89 17.38
N PRO A 31 5.13 -0.85 16.68
CA PRO A 31 3.72 -0.50 16.74
C PRO A 31 2.87 -1.71 16.33
N ALA A 32 1.76 -1.92 17.04
CA ALA A 32 0.84 -2.99 16.71
C ALA A 32 0.40 -2.88 15.24
N PRO A 33 0.25 -3.99 14.53
CA PRO A 33 -0.21 -3.98 13.15
C PRO A 33 -1.57 -3.26 13.05
N VAL A 34 -1.70 -2.38 12.06
CA VAL A 34 -2.92 -1.60 11.83
C VAL A 34 -4.07 -2.54 11.44
N ASP A 35 -5.17 -2.49 12.17
CA ASP A 35 -6.39 -3.23 11.84
C ASP A 35 -7.23 -2.40 10.84
N TYR A 36 -6.97 -2.58 9.57
CA TYR A 36 -7.65 -1.86 8.49
C TYR A 36 -9.15 -2.18 8.39
N THR A 37 -9.64 -3.26 9.01
CA THR A 37 -11.07 -3.63 8.99
C THR A 37 -11.94 -2.68 9.81
N LYS A 38 -11.33 -1.85 10.67
CA LYS A 38 -12.00 -0.90 11.58
C LYS A 38 -11.83 0.56 11.20
N ILE A 39 -11.13 0.84 10.11
CA ILE A 39 -10.77 2.21 9.71
C ILE A 39 -11.44 2.51 8.37
N LEU A 40 -12.18 3.61 8.27
CA LEU A 40 -12.70 4.09 6.99
C LEU A 40 -11.54 4.57 6.10
N PRO A 41 -11.61 4.37 4.77
CA PRO A 41 -10.60 4.91 3.85
C PRO A 41 -10.38 6.41 4.02
N ALA A 42 -11.44 7.20 4.20
CA ALA A 42 -11.38 8.63 4.42
C ALA A 42 -10.62 9.02 5.71
N ASP A 43 -10.74 8.22 6.77
CA ASP A 43 -10.04 8.49 8.03
C ASP A 43 -8.58 8.03 7.97
N LEU A 44 -8.29 6.95 7.25
CA LEU A 44 -6.92 6.50 7.04
C LEU A 44 -6.08 7.57 6.33
N ILE A 45 -6.59 8.19 5.26
CA ILE A 45 -5.84 9.22 4.53
C ILE A 45 -5.65 10.52 5.32
N LYS A 46 -6.56 10.88 6.23
CA LYS A 46 -6.40 12.05 7.12
C LYS A 46 -5.23 11.88 8.07
N ASN A 47 -4.98 10.65 8.52
CA ASN A 47 -3.97 10.33 9.52
C ASN A 47 -2.65 9.84 8.92
N THR A 48 -2.58 9.72 7.59
CA THR A 48 -1.38 9.23 6.89
C THR A 48 -0.84 10.29 5.95
N PRO A 49 0.41 10.73 6.11
CA PRO A 49 1.04 11.69 5.19
C PRO A 49 1.04 11.18 3.75
N LYS A 50 1.01 12.13 2.79
CA LYS A 50 1.09 11.83 1.35
C LYS A 50 2.34 10.98 1.03
N GLY A 51 2.17 9.95 0.20
CA GLY A 51 3.24 9.04 -0.21
C GLY A 51 3.62 7.98 0.85
N LYS A 52 2.82 7.80 1.91
CA LYS A 52 3.13 6.86 3.00
C LYS A 52 2.17 5.67 3.11
N LEU A 53 1.13 5.63 2.31
CA LEU A 53 0.25 4.47 2.26
C LEU A 53 0.90 3.35 1.45
N VAL A 54 0.92 2.16 2.04
CA VAL A 54 1.44 0.94 1.41
C VAL A 54 0.40 -0.16 1.55
N ASN A 55 0.10 -0.83 0.45
CA ASN A 55 -0.85 -1.94 0.46
C ASN A 55 -0.26 -3.13 1.23
N PRO A 56 -0.93 -3.61 2.30
CA PRO A 56 -0.47 -4.78 3.04
C PRO A 56 -0.58 -6.07 2.23
N TYR A 57 -1.33 -6.07 1.12
CA TYR A 57 -1.57 -7.22 0.28
C TYR A 57 -0.78 -7.16 -1.03
N LYS A 58 -0.39 -8.34 -1.52
CA LYS A 58 0.23 -8.50 -2.84
C LYS A 58 -0.82 -8.93 -3.86
N ASP A 59 -0.71 -8.44 -5.07
CA ASP A 59 -1.54 -8.79 -6.21
C ASP A 59 -1.30 -10.21 -6.77
N THR A 60 -0.38 -10.95 -6.16
CA THR A 60 -0.13 -12.39 -6.40
C THR A 60 -0.82 -13.32 -5.40
N GLN A 61 -1.47 -12.78 -4.37
CA GLN A 61 -2.24 -13.53 -3.39
C GLN A 61 -3.63 -13.83 -3.97
N ALA A 62 -3.83 -15.06 -4.45
CA ALA A 62 -5.01 -15.44 -5.22
C ALA A 62 -6.34 -15.26 -4.45
N ASP A 63 -6.36 -15.55 -3.16
CA ASP A 63 -7.49 -15.37 -2.26
C ASP A 63 -7.85 -13.88 -2.09
N ILE A 64 -6.86 -13.04 -1.84
CA ILE A 64 -7.01 -11.58 -1.71
C ILE A 64 -7.51 -10.97 -3.02
N VAL A 65 -6.91 -11.35 -4.13
CA VAL A 65 -7.32 -10.90 -5.47
C VAL A 65 -8.77 -11.30 -5.78
N ALA A 66 -9.15 -12.54 -5.46
CA ALA A 66 -10.52 -13.00 -5.65
C ALA A 66 -11.51 -12.22 -4.77
N GLU A 67 -11.17 -11.95 -3.52
CA GLU A 67 -11.99 -11.16 -2.62
C GLU A 67 -12.10 -9.70 -3.08
N GLY A 68 -10.99 -9.08 -3.48
CA GLY A 68 -10.96 -7.74 -4.06
C GLY A 68 -11.84 -7.60 -5.30
N GLY A 69 -11.86 -8.62 -6.16
CA GLY A 69 -12.77 -8.68 -7.32
C GLY A 69 -14.25 -8.71 -6.92
N LYS A 70 -14.61 -9.42 -5.85
CA LYS A 70 -15.99 -9.41 -5.31
C LYS A 70 -16.34 -8.03 -4.75
N PHE A 71 -15.43 -7.38 -4.03
CA PHE A 71 -15.66 -6.03 -3.52
C PHE A 71 -15.79 -5.00 -4.63
N LEU A 72 -14.99 -5.09 -5.71
CA LEU A 72 -15.13 -4.23 -6.88
C LEU A 72 -16.54 -4.28 -7.47
N LEU A 73 -17.15 -5.47 -7.50
CA LEU A 73 -18.55 -5.64 -7.92
C LEU A 73 -19.51 -5.08 -6.90
N SER A 74 -19.35 -5.40 -5.62
CA SER A 74 -20.29 -5.03 -4.54
C SER A 74 -20.35 -3.52 -4.29
N TYR A 75 -19.25 -2.81 -4.47
CA TYR A 75 -19.19 -1.34 -4.41
C TYR A 75 -19.51 -0.66 -5.75
N SER A 76 -20.03 -1.41 -6.74
CA SER A 76 -20.47 -0.90 -8.05
C SER A 76 -19.39 -0.26 -8.90
N CYS A 77 -18.14 -0.48 -8.63
CA CYS A 77 -17.00 0.01 -9.44
C CYS A 77 -17.09 -0.53 -10.88
N SER A 78 -17.62 -1.73 -11.04
CA SER A 78 -17.83 -2.39 -12.33
C SER A 78 -18.81 -1.65 -13.26
N GLY A 79 -19.70 -0.81 -12.72
CA GLY A 79 -20.65 -0.01 -13.52
C GLY A 79 -19.94 0.96 -14.46
N CYS A 80 -18.80 1.50 -14.03
CA CYS A 80 -17.94 2.38 -14.82
C CYS A 80 -16.77 1.64 -15.47
N HIS A 81 -16.06 0.79 -14.69
CA HIS A 81 -14.80 0.16 -15.10
C HIS A 81 -14.97 -1.22 -15.75
N GLY A 82 -16.21 -1.70 -15.91
CA GLY A 82 -16.51 -3.04 -16.42
C GLY A 82 -16.30 -4.14 -15.38
N GLY A 83 -17.01 -5.27 -15.51
CA GLY A 83 -17.03 -6.35 -14.52
C GLY A 83 -15.70 -7.04 -14.24
N GLY A 84 -14.80 -7.03 -15.22
CA GLY A 84 -13.42 -7.52 -15.10
C GLY A 84 -12.36 -6.43 -15.03
N GLY A 85 -12.79 -5.15 -14.96
CA GLY A 85 -11.89 -4.01 -15.02
C GLY A 85 -11.44 -3.64 -16.45
N GLY A 86 -12.06 -4.18 -17.48
CA GLY A 86 -11.68 -3.95 -18.90
C GLY A 86 -12.11 -2.61 -19.47
N GLY A 87 -12.72 -1.74 -18.67
CA GLY A 87 -13.20 -0.42 -19.12
C GLY A 87 -14.68 -0.42 -19.48
N GLY A 88 -15.17 0.78 -19.69
CA GLY A 88 -16.54 1.09 -20.07
C GLY A 88 -16.66 2.59 -20.27
N MET A 89 -17.49 3.27 -19.49
CA MET A 89 -17.51 4.74 -19.45
C MET A 89 -16.25 5.34 -18.80
N CYS A 90 -15.58 4.57 -17.96
CA CYS A 90 -14.35 4.97 -17.28
C CYS A 90 -13.16 4.17 -17.82
N PRO A 91 -11.93 4.68 -17.61
CA PRO A 91 -10.72 4.02 -18.08
C PRO A 91 -10.64 2.56 -17.61
N PRO A 92 -10.11 1.66 -18.46
CA PRO A 92 -9.84 0.30 -18.06
C PRO A 92 -8.84 0.26 -16.90
N LEU A 93 -9.06 -0.70 -15.99
CA LEU A 93 -8.13 -1.00 -14.91
C LEU A 93 -7.00 -1.96 -15.35
N THR A 94 -7.11 -2.46 -16.60
CA THR A 94 -6.16 -3.38 -17.23
C THR A 94 -5.05 -2.66 -18.00
N ASN A 95 -4.97 -1.33 -17.90
CA ASN A 95 -4.02 -0.53 -18.66
C ASN A 95 -2.56 -0.78 -18.28
N ASP A 96 -1.70 -0.38 -19.21
CA ASP A 96 -0.25 -0.28 -19.04
C ASP A 96 0.17 0.99 -18.27
N ILE A 97 -0.65 2.05 -18.30
CA ILE A 97 -0.45 3.28 -17.55
C ILE A 97 -1.77 3.69 -16.93
N TRP A 98 -1.83 3.76 -15.59
CA TRP A 98 -2.99 4.31 -14.91
C TRP A 98 -2.95 5.84 -14.84
N VAL A 99 -4.12 6.46 -14.95
CA VAL A 99 -4.30 7.92 -15.17
C VAL A 99 -3.48 8.80 -14.24
N TYR A 100 -3.34 8.44 -12.96
CA TYR A 100 -2.58 9.20 -11.96
C TYR A 100 -1.34 8.47 -11.44
N GLY A 101 -1.00 7.34 -12.02
CA GLY A 101 0.10 6.49 -11.59
C GLY A 101 -0.34 5.26 -10.81
N GLY A 102 0.62 4.38 -10.56
CA GLY A 102 0.37 3.04 -10.01
C GLY A 102 0.85 2.84 -8.57
N ASP A 103 1.37 3.85 -7.88
CA ASP A 103 1.79 3.69 -6.49
C ASP A 103 0.58 3.51 -5.54
N ASP A 104 0.83 2.86 -4.41
CA ASP A 104 -0.23 2.51 -3.47
C ASP A 104 -0.96 3.72 -2.90
N ASP A 105 -0.21 4.77 -2.54
CA ASP A 105 -0.77 5.98 -1.95
C ASP A 105 -1.68 6.71 -2.93
N THR A 106 -1.22 6.87 -4.18
CA THR A 106 -1.99 7.54 -5.23
C THR A 106 -3.27 6.79 -5.55
N LEU A 107 -3.20 5.47 -5.75
CA LEU A 107 -4.39 4.67 -6.05
C LEU A 107 -5.39 4.66 -4.88
N PHE A 108 -4.91 4.54 -3.65
CA PHE A 108 -5.78 4.57 -2.47
C PHE A 108 -6.48 5.91 -2.32
N ARG A 109 -5.73 7.02 -2.47
CA ARG A 109 -6.30 8.37 -2.38
C ARG A 109 -7.23 8.68 -3.53
N LEU A 110 -6.93 8.22 -4.74
CA LEU A 110 -7.81 8.40 -5.90
C LEU A 110 -9.21 7.80 -5.63
N VAL A 111 -9.27 6.56 -5.17
CA VAL A 111 -10.55 5.92 -4.87
C VAL A 111 -11.25 6.60 -3.68
N THR A 112 -10.47 7.00 -2.67
CA THR A 112 -11.01 7.63 -1.46
C THR A 112 -11.58 9.02 -1.71
N LEU A 113 -10.84 9.87 -2.44
CA LEU A 113 -11.13 11.30 -2.64
C LEU A 113 -11.93 11.58 -3.91
N GLY A 114 -11.87 10.67 -4.89
CA GLY A 114 -12.28 10.96 -6.25
C GLY A 114 -11.25 11.82 -6.99
N SER A 115 -11.40 11.90 -8.32
CA SER A 115 -10.40 12.56 -9.16
C SER A 115 -10.32 14.08 -8.98
N ASP A 116 -11.46 14.74 -8.74
CA ASP A 116 -11.48 16.20 -8.61
C ASP A 116 -10.75 16.68 -7.37
N GLU A 117 -10.99 16.03 -6.23
CA GLU A 117 -10.32 16.38 -4.98
C GLU A 117 -8.85 15.95 -4.99
N LEU A 118 -8.54 14.82 -5.62
CA LEU A 118 -7.17 14.37 -5.81
C LEU A 118 -6.35 15.42 -6.59
N GLN A 119 -6.90 15.98 -7.67
CA GLN A 119 -6.24 17.03 -8.45
C GLN A 119 -6.03 18.31 -7.66
N LYS A 120 -7.01 18.74 -6.84
CA LYS A 120 -6.87 19.90 -5.95
C LYS A 120 -5.72 19.70 -4.94
N GLN A 121 -5.42 18.46 -4.57
CA GLN A 121 -4.29 18.12 -3.71
C GLN A 121 -2.95 17.99 -4.47
N GLY A 122 -2.90 18.44 -5.73
CA GLY A 122 -1.68 18.54 -6.52
C GLY A 122 -1.25 17.24 -7.21
N TYR A 123 -2.15 16.26 -7.35
CA TYR A 123 -1.88 15.09 -8.20
C TYR A 123 -2.17 15.43 -9.65
N THR A 124 -1.27 15.07 -10.53
CA THR A 124 -1.39 15.33 -11.98
C THR A 124 -1.67 14.05 -12.75
N ARG A 125 -2.38 14.17 -13.86
CA ARG A 125 -2.60 13.06 -14.77
C ARG A 125 -1.32 12.76 -15.54
N ILE A 126 -0.96 11.48 -15.59
CA ILE A 126 0.14 10.96 -16.41
C ILE A 126 -0.36 10.07 -17.56
N GLY A 127 -1.51 9.42 -17.38
CA GLY A 127 -2.16 8.66 -18.44
C GLY A 127 -2.86 9.56 -19.45
N ARG A 128 -2.84 9.15 -20.73
CA ARG A 128 -3.41 9.91 -21.88
C ARG A 128 -4.86 9.54 -22.21
N GLU A 129 -5.47 8.69 -21.41
CA GLU A 129 -6.83 8.21 -21.67
C GLU A 129 -7.87 9.30 -21.60
N ASN A 130 -8.85 9.22 -22.49
CA ASN A 130 -10.04 10.04 -22.41
C ASN A 130 -10.90 9.56 -21.22
N VAL A 131 -11.28 10.49 -20.38
CA VAL A 131 -12.17 10.27 -19.23
C VAL A 131 -13.47 10.98 -19.51
N VAL A 132 -14.57 10.26 -19.45
CA VAL A 132 -15.93 10.81 -19.72
C VAL A 132 -16.39 11.75 -18.60
N GLY A 133 -15.90 11.52 -17.37
CA GLY A 133 -16.22 12.34 -16.21
C GLY A 133 -15.31 12.05 -15.02
N PRO A 134 -15.40 12.85 -13.95
CA PRO A 134 -14.59 12.63 -12.77
C PRO A 134 -15.00 11.33 -12.06
N MET A 135 -14.02 10.64 -11.50
CA MET A 135 -14.26 9.53 -10.58
C MET A 135 -14.83 10.10 -9.28
N PRO A 136 -15.99 9.65 -8.81
CA PRO A 136 -16.55 10.12 -7.54
C PRO A 136 -15.78 9.58 -6.33
N PRO A 137 -15.89 10.23 -5.15
CA PRO A 137 -15.25 9.77 -3.94
C PRO A 137 -15.95 8.53 -3.34
N PHE A 138 -15.18 7.53 -2.93
CA PHE A 138 -15.67 6.32 -2.26
C PHE A 138 -15.22 6.19 -0.80
N GLY A 139 -14.49 7.16 -0.26
CA GLY A 139 -13.85 7.08 1.05
C GLY A 139 -14.78 6.88 2.25
N THR A 140 -16.08 7.21 2.10
CA THR A 140 -17.12 6.97 3.11
C THR A 140 -18.14 5.91 2.67
N ILE A 141 -18.04 5.44 1.43
CA ILE A 141 -18.93 4.43 0.84
C ILE A 141 -18.35 3.03 1.08
N ILE A 142 -17.04 2.87 0.86
CA ILE A 142 -16.34 1.64 1.14
C ILE A 142 -16.26 1.47 2.66
N LYS A 143 -16.72 0.33 3.15
CA LYS A 143 -16.96 0.02 4.55
C LYS A 143 -15.73 0.18 5.44
N ASN A 144 -14.57 -0.18 4.92
CA ASN A 144 -13.30 -0.09 5.65
C ASN A 144 -12.10 -0.06 4.68
N ALA A 145 -10.92 0.30 5.19
CA ALA A 145 -9.70 0.40 4.40
C ALA A 145 -9.19 -0.97 3.91
N ASP A 146 -9.52 -2.05 4.61
CA ASP A 146 -9.15 -3.41 4.22
C ASP A 146 -9.81 -3.82 2.89
N ASP A 147 -11.11 -3.56 2.76
CA ASP A 147 -11.85 -3.81 1.52
C ASP A 147 -11.22 -3.04 0.35
N LEU A 148 -10.85 -1.77 0.57
CA LEU A 148 -10.20 -0.96 -0.47
C LEU A 148 -8.81 -1.51 -0.83
N TRP A 149 -8.01 -1.91 0.14
CA TRP A 149 -6.71 -2.53 -0.14
C TRP A 149 -6.82 -3.81 -0.98
N LYS A 150 -7.82 -4.64 -0.71
CA LYS A 150 -8.10 -5.84 -1.50
C LYS A 150 -8.56 -5.50 -2.91
N ILE A 151 -9.42 -4.48 -3.07
CA ILE A 151 -9.79 -3.96 -4.41
C ILE A 151 -8.55 -3.53 -5.18
N LEU A 152 -7.62 -2.80 -4.55
CA LEU A 152 -6.39 -2.36 -5.20
C LEU A 152 -5.46 -3.52 -5.54
N ALA A 153 -5.40 -4.58 -4.73
CA ALA A 153 -4.69 -5.81 -5.08
C ALA A 153 -5.28 -6.47 -6.33
N PHE A 154 -6.62 -6.53 -6.43
CA PHE A 154 -7.29 -6.99 -7.65
C PHE A 154 -6.97 -6.10 -8.86
N VAL A 155 -7.08 -4.77 -8.73
CA VAL A 155 -6.74 -3.83 -9.81
C VAL A 155 -5.31 -4.06 -10.30
N ARG A 156 -4.35 -4.18 -9.38
CA ARG A 156 -2.95 -4.47 -9.72
C ARG A 156 -2.76 -5.80 -10.44
N SER A 157 -3.54 -6.82 -10.07
CA SER A 157 -3.48 -8.12 -10.75
C SER A 157 -3.88 -8.05 -12.23
N LYS A 158 -4.57 -6.96 -12.63
CA LYS A 158 -5.02 -6.71 -14.01
C LYS A 158 -4.07 -5.86 -14.83
N TYR A 159 -3.01 -5.35 -14.23
CA TYR A 159 -2.02 -4.54 -14.93
C TYR A 159 -1.42 -5.27 -16.13
N SER A 160 -1.39 -4.63 -17.28
CA SER A 160 -0.91 -5.22 -18.55
C SER A 160 0.39 -4.62 -19.08
N GLY A 161 0.92 -3.60 -18.40
CA GLY A 161 2.14 -2.91 -18.81
C GLY A 161 3.43 -3.57 -18.33
N ASP A 162 4.53 -2.86 -18.50
CA ASP A 162 5.83 -3.32 -18.01
C ASP A 162 5.83 -3.41 -16.48
N PRO A 163 6.17 -4.57 -15.91
CA PRO A 163 6.23 -4.77 -14.46
C PRO A 163 7.08 -3.74 -13.70
N ALA A 164 8.08 -3.14 -14.35
CA ALA A 164 8.91 -2.09 -13.76
C ALA A 164 8.13 -0.83 -13.38
N TYR A 165 7.02 -0.55 -14.06
CA TYR A 165 6.20 0.64 -13.86
C TYR A 165 4.92 0.39 -13.06
N LYS A 166 4.67 -0.85 -12.67
CA LYS A 166 3.45 -1.26 -12.00
C LYS A 166 3.17 -0.50 -10.69
N PHE A 167 4.21 -0.07 -9.99
CA PHE A 167 4.16 0.60 -8.69
C PHE A 167 4.67 2.04 -8.72
N GLY A 168 4.90 2.60 -9.88
CA GLY A 168 5.43 3.94 -10.04
C GLY A 168 4.94 4.64 -11.30
N ALA A 169 5.45 5.84 -11.53
CA ALA A 169 5.25 6.54 -12.79
C ALA A 169 6.06 5.86 -13.89
N PRO A 170 5.54 5.79 -15.14
CA PRO A 170 6.37 5.43 -16.28
C PRO A 170 7.52 6.44 -16.42
N PRO A 171 8.62 6.07 -17.11
CA PRO A 171 9.67 7.03 -17.41
C PRO A 171 9.07 8.20 -18.18
N ASP A 172 9.60 9.40 -17.91
CA ASP A 172 9.23 10.59 -18.68
C ASP A 172 9.50 10.28 -20.15
N ASN A 173 8.42 10.19 -20.93
CA ASN A 173 8.53 10.10 -22.37
C ASN A 173 8.77 11.53 -22.87
N ASP A 174 10.04 11.89 -22.96
CA ASP A 174 10.50 13.10 -23.68
C ASP A 174 10.09 13.06 -25.16
#